data_2640fdae0767b6510775a386b523e3cf
#
_entry.id   2640fdae0767b6510775a386b523e3cf
#
_cell.length_a   1.000
_cell.length_b   1.000
_cell.length_c   1.000
_cell.angle_alpha   90.00
_cell.angle_beta   90.00
_cell.angle_gamma   90.00
#
_symmetry.space_group_name_H-M   'P 1'
#
loop_
_entity.id
_entity.type
_entity.pdbx_description
1 polymer ?
#
loop_
_entity_poly.entity_id
_entity_poly.type
_entity_poly.pdbx_seq_one_letter_code
_entity_poly.pdbx_strand_id
1 'polypeptide(L)'
;MRPSLIKLLPIAFLLLLGGCMSRGIPLASGNGEQPAARAMLQKSAEAHGLAAFRQIDDLSVGYAGEWYGLVSKVQPTLIDADFRQGSQERIVFKNGPLISQRHLGPKGSKQVIRRARDVQVFYNDMPSADRDVLAAAALVADGYRMFLTGPFYFLDGNLSLEMGEDETVEGRACTTLVAVRRPGHGLSAEDRYLLFIDAENHLLRRVRFTMEGLESTQGAIAEVDFFDHKEIAGVTWPTRFYERLRKPIPSLPVHDWRLIGLDVNRGLSEADIAGPSFSPKAAEAARPIK
;
A
#
# COMPACT_ATOMS: atom_id res chain seq x y z
N MET A 1 5.61 -46.26 -64.84
CA MET A 1 4.83 -45.61 -63.78
C MET A 1 5.74 -45.32 -62.60
N ARG A 2 6.09 -44.10 -62.37
CA ARG A 2 6.96 -43.66 -61.24
C ARG A 2 6.08 -43.04 -60.18
N PRO A 3 6.16 -43.41 -58.88
CA PRO A 3 5.42 -42.68 -57.85
C PRO A 3 6.21 -41.46 -57.43
N SER A 4 5.47 -40.33 -57.36
CA SER A 4 5.92 -39.02 -56.96
C SER A 4 6.12 -38.97 -55.45
N LEU A 5 7.31 -38.63 -54.95
CA LEU A 5 7.62 -38.38 -53.54
C LEU A 5 7.15 -36.95 -53.17
N ILE A 6 6.10 -36.86 -52.40
CA ILE A 6 5.69 -35.62 -51.74
C ILE A 6 6.62 -35.41 -50.54
N LYS A 7 7.46 -34.39 -50.62
CA LYS A 7 8.29 -33.93 -49.49
C LYS A 7 7.40 -33.14 -48.52
N LEU A 8 7.07 -33.76 -47.38
CA LEU A 8 6.51 -33.04 -46.23
C LEU A 8 7.59 -32.18 -45.57
N LEU A 9 7.41 -30.87 -45.65
CA LEU A 9 8.20 -29.88 -44.92
C LEU A 9 7.63 -29.80 -43.49
N PRO A 10 8.40 -30.00 -42.40
CA PRO A 10 7.90 -29.74 -41.08
C PRO A 10 7.91 -28.24 -40.85
N ILE A 11 6.71 -27.66 -40.73
CA ILE A 11 6.53 -26.29 -40.22
C ILE A 11 6.85 -26.35 -38.72
N ALA A 12 8.06 -25.92 -38.37
CA ALA A 12 8.42 -25.65 -37.00
C ALA A 12 7.69 -24.36 -36.54
N PHE A 13 6.55 -24.54 -35.92
CA PHE A 13 5.83 -23.46 -35.24
C PHE A 13 6.61 -23.13 -33.96
N LEU A 14 7.53 -22.17 -34.04
CA LEU A 14 8.19 -21.62 -32.87
C LEU A 14 7.13 -20.83 -32.10
N LEU A 15 6.49 -21.45 -31.13
CA LEU A 15 5.74 -20.81 -30.07
C LEU A 15 6.73 -19.98 -29.25
N LEU A 16 6.88 -18.70 -29.59
CA LEU A 16 7.39 -17.68 -28.70
C LEU A 16 6.38 -17.53 -27.54
N LEU A 17 6.45 -18.45 -26.58
CA LEU A 17 5.90 -18.27 -25.27
C LEU A 17 6.73 -17.18 -24.59
N GLY A 18 6.45 -15.92 -24.96
CA GLY A 18 6.79 -14.77 -24.15
C GLY A 18 5.99 -14.87 -22.86
N GLY A 19 6.41 -15.75 -21.96
CA GLY A 19 5.88 -15.81 -20.62
C GLY A 19 6.18 -14.48 -19.97
N CYS A 20 5.15 -13.65 -19.75
CA CYS A 20 5.19 -12.61 -18.74
C CYS A 20 5.42 -13.32 -17.39
N MET A 21 6.65 -13.72 -17.11
CA MET A 21 7.05 -14.09 -15.76
C MET A 21 6.75 -12.87 -14.90
N SER A 22 5.81 -13.01 -13.96
CA SER A 22 5.54 -12.00 -12.97
C SER A 22 6.85 -11.75 -12.23
N ARG A 23 7.58 -10.71 -12.62
CA ARG A 23 8.85 -10.35 -11.98
C ARG A 23 8.54 -10.11 -10.50
N GLY A 24 9.21 -10.83 -9.62
CA GLY A 24 9.16 -10.60 -8.18
C GLY A 24 9.76 -9.23 -7.84
N ILE A 25 10.03 -9.00 -6.58
CA ILE A 25 10.85 -7.86 -6.16
C ILE A 25 12.31 -8.31 -6.26
N PRO A 26 13.18 -7.59 -7.00
CA PRO A 26 14.59 -7.92 -7.07
C PRO A 26 15.21 -7.99 -5.67
N LEU A 27 16.24 -8.82 -5.52
CA LEU A 27 17.06 -8.79 -4.32
C LEU A 27 17.93 -7.53 -4.37
N ALA A 28 17.99 -6.80 -3.26
CA ALA A 28 18.94 -5.72 -3.12
C ALA A 28 20.38 -6.27 -3.21
N SER A 29 21.27 -5.53 -3.84
CA SER A 29 22.67 -5.95 -4.03
C SER A 29 23.45 -6.03 -2.71
N GLY A 30 22.91 -5.46 -1.63
CA GLY A 30 23.55 -5.38 -0.33
C GLY A 30 24.64 -4.30 -0.22
N ASN A 31 24.82 -3.49 -1.24
CA ASN A 31 25.84 -2.44 -1.29
C ASN A 31 25.47 -1.16 -0.51
N GLY A 32 24.38 -1.21 0.23
CA GLY A 32 23.86 -0.06 0.97
C GLY A 32 22.99 0.87 0.12
N GLU A 33 22.80 2.10 0.62
CA GLU A 33 21.98 3.09 -0.05
C GLU A 33 22.73 3.74 -1.24
N GLN A 34 22.10 3.78 -2.41
CA GLN A 34 22.62 4.47 -3.59
C GLN A 34 22.15 5.93 -3.61
N PRO A 35 23.08 6.92 -3.70
CA PRO A 35 22.70 8.35 -3.74
C PRO A 35 21.71 8.69 -4.87
N ALA A 36 21.85 8.06 -6.04
CA ALA A 36 20.93 8.26 -7.16
C ALA A 36 19.49 7.81 -6.84
N ALA A 37 19.33 6.68 -6.14
CA ALA A 37 18.03 6.18 -5.72
C ALA A 37 17.38 7.10 -4.68
N ARG A 38 18.17 7.61 -3.71
CA ARG A 38 17.71 8.60 -2.74
C ARG A 38 17.29 9.90 -3.42
N ALA A 39 18.05 10.40 -4.39
CA ALA A 39 17.70 11.59 -5.14
C ALA A 39 16.42 11.41 -5.95
N MET A 40 16.19 10.23 -6.55
CA MET A 40 14.96 9.95 -7.29
C MET A 40 13.75 9.88 -6.34
N LEU A 41 13.87 9.25 -5.18
CA LEU A 41 12.81 9.24 -4.16
C LEU A 41 12.49 10.66 -3.68
N GLN A 42 13.51 11.47 -3.42
CA GLN A 42 13.35 12.87 -3.03
C GLN A 42 12.60 13.65 -4.11
N LYS A 43 12.96 13.48 -5.39
CA LYS A 43 12.31 14.11 -6.53
C LYS A 43 10.84 13.70 -6.64
N SER A 44 10.53 12.42 -6.40
CA SER A 44 9.15 11.95 -6.35
C SER A 44 8.37 12.60 -5.21
N ALA A 45 8.95 12.69 -4.02
CA ALA A 45 8.31 13.36 -2.89
C ALA A 45 8.07 14.85 -3.17
N GLU A 46 9.00 15.54 -3.80
CA GLU A 46 8.84 16.94 -4.22
C GLU A 46 7.71 17.10 -5.24
N ALA A 47 7.59 16.19 -6.22
CA ALA A 47 6.49 16.18 -7.19
C ALA A 47 5.12 15.95 -6.52
N HIS A 48 5.10 15.24 -5.40
CA HIS A 48 3.91 15.06 -4.58
C HIS A 48 3.64 16.22 -3.60
N GLY A 49 4.52 17.25 -3.52
CA GLY A 49 4.31 18.40 -2.63
C GLY A 49 4.92 18.22 -1.25
N LEU A 50 6.14 17.72 -1.14
CA LEU A 50 6.85 17.46 0.13
C LEU A 50 6.85 18.66 1.09
N ALA A 51 7.03 19.89 0.55
CA ALA A 51 7.07 21.10 1.39
C ALA A 51 5.74 21.31 2.10
N ALA A 52 4.61 21.13 1.41
CA ALA A 52 3.28 21.21 1.99
C ALA A 52 2.99 20.05 2.94
N PHE A 53 3.39 18.80 2.56
CA PHE A 53 3.22 17.62 3.42
C PHE A 53 3.89 17.80 4.79
N ARG A 54 5.06 18.42 4.85
CA ARG A 54 5.79 18.70 6.10
C ARG A 54 5.08 19.68 7.04
N GLN A 55 4.05 20.38 6.56
CA GLN A 55 3.23 21.29 7.37
C GLN A 55 1.93 20.63 7.86
N ILE A 56 1.78 19.32 7.60
CA ILE A 56 0.59 18.58 8.03
C ILE A 56 0.85 18.00 9.42
N ASP A 57 0.10 18.46 10.40
CA ASP A 57 0.13 17.93 11.77
C ASP A 57 -0.82 16.73 11.93
N ASP A 58 -1.98 16.78 11.26
CA ASP A 58 -2.97 15.69 11.30
C ASP A 58 -3.71 15.51 9.98
N LEU A 59 -4.17 14.27 9.74
CA LEU A 59 -5.02 13.88 8.63
C LEU A 59 -6.31 13.25 9.14
N SER A 60 -7.42 13.60 8.50
CA SER A 60 -8.71 12.91 8.63
C SER A 60 -9.12 12.38 7.27
N VAL A 61 -9.33 11.08 7.17
CA VAL A 61 -9.53 10.39 5.90
C VAL A 61 -10.78 9.53 5.95
N GLY A 62 -11.52 9.49 4.87
CA GLY A 62 -12.63 8.58 4.63
C GLY A 62 -12.36 7.71 3.41
N TYR A 63 -12.56 6.41 3.55
CA TYR A 63 -12.41 5.44 2.48
C TYR A 63 -13.70 4.68 2.22
N ALA A 64 -13.93 4.34 0.96
CA ALA A 64 -14.92 3.37 0.52
C ALA A 64 -14.38 2.56 -0.65
N GLY A 65 -14.96 1.41 -0.89
CA GLY A 65 -14.53 0.58 -2.01
C GLY A 65 -15.02 -0.86 -1.89
N GLU A 66 -14.41 -1.71 -2.70
CA GLU A 66 -14.77 -3.12 -2.84
C GLU A 66 -13.59 -4.02 -2.46
N TRP A 67 -13.87 -5.04 -1.66
CA TRP A 67 -12.98 -6.17 -1.40
C TRP A 67 -13.47 -7.38 -2.19
N TYR A 68 -12.57 -7.99 -2.94
CA TYR A 68 -12.96 -9.11 -3.79
C TYR A 68 -13.17 -10.39 -2.98
N GLY A 69 -14.30 -11.08 -3.23
CA GLY A 69 -14.80 -12.16 -2.37
C GLY A 69 -13.88 -13.36 -2.22
N LEU A 70 -12.99 -13.65 -3.20
CA LEU A 70 -12.04 -14.75 -3.06
C LEU A 70 -10.99 -14.45 -1.98
N VAL A 71 -10.48 -13.23 -1.95
CA VAL A 71 -9.48 -12.83 -0.93
C VAL A 71 -10.10 -12.86 0.46
N SER A 72 -11.35 -12.43 0.60
CA SER A 72 -12.06 -12.50 1.90
C SER A 72 -12.20 -13.93 2.42
N LYS A 73 -12.27 -14.93 1.53
CA LYS A 73 -12.35 -16.35 1.90
C LYS A 73 -10.99 -16.95 2.28
N VAL A 74 -9.91 -16.54 1.60
CA VAL A 74 -8.56 -17.11 1.82
C VAL A 74 -7.78 -16.37 2.89
N GLN A 75 -8.15 -15.11 3.18
CA GLN A 75 -7.51 -14.26 4.19
C GLN A 75 -8.57 -13.59 5.09
N PRO A 76 -9.40 -14.37 5.80
CA PRO A 76 -10.54 -13.83 6.56
C PRO A 76 -10.10 -12.86 7.65
N THR A 77 -9.03 -13.16 8.38
CA THR A 77 -8.51 -12.30 9.46
C THR A 77 -7.94 -10.98 8.93
N LEU A 78 -7.26 -11.02 7.77
CA LEU A 78 -6.69 -9.83 7.14
C LEU A 78 -7.79 -8.89 6.63
N ILE A 79 -8.78 -9.46 5.92
CA ILE A 79 -9.85 -8.67 5.31
C ILE A 79 -10.88 -8.24 6.36
N ASP A 80 -11.25 -9.14 7.28
CA ASP A 80 -12.19 -8.88 8.37
C ASP A 80 -13.51 -8.26 7.86
N ALA A 81 -14.12 -8.94 6.87
CA ALA A 81 -15.23 -8.43 6.07
C ALA A 81 -16.47 -8.02 6.92
N ASP A 82 -16.66 -8.67 8.07
CA ASP A 82 -17.77 -8.37 8.99
C ASP A 82 -17.68 -6.96 9.60
N PHE A 83 -16.50 -6.36 9.59
CA PHE A 83 -16.22 -5.04 10.16
C PHE A 83 -15.67 -4.03 9.10
N ARG A 84 -15.74 -4.33 7.80
CA ARG A 84 -15.07 -3.51 6.79
C ARG A 84 -15.93 -3.21 5.55
N GLN A 85 -17.03 -2.47 5.76
CA GLN A 85 -17.80 -1.88 4.65
C GLN A 85 -17.42 -0.42 4.39
N GLY A 86 -17.00 0.30 5.41
CA GLY A 86 -16.49 1.66 5.33
C GLY A 86 -15.37 1.86 6.35
N SER A 87 -14.43 2.73 6.03
CA SER A 87 -13.30 3.00 6.90
C SER A 87 -13.03 4.50 7.01
N GLN A 88 -12.73 4.92 8.22
CA GLN A 88 -12.20 6.24 8.52
C GLN A 88 -10.83 6.08 9.14
N GLU A 89 -9.92 6.97 8.79
CA GLU A 89 -8.59 6.99 9.35
C GLU A 89 -8.25 8.37 9.88
N ARG A 90 -7.54 8.41 10.99
CA ARG A 90 -6.96 9.61 11.58
C ARG A 90 -5.49 9.36 11.82
N ILE A 91 -4.67 10.31 11.39
CA ILE A 91 -3.24 10.25 11.61
C ILE A 91 -2.81 11.55 12.29
N VAL A 92 -2.06 11.44 13.38
CA VAL A 92 -1.38 12.57 14.05
C VAL A 92 0.11 12.34 13.91
N PHE A 93 0.83 13.30 13.30
CA PHE A 93 2.25 13.16 12.98
C PHE A 93 3.20 13.64 14.08
N LYS A 94 2.71 14.45 15.01
CA LYS A 94 3.50 14.95 16.14
C LYS A 94 4.02 13.77 16.98
N ASN A 95 5.33 13.75 17.27
CA ASN A 95 6.01 12.66 17.98
C ASN A 95 6.04 11.32 17.24
N GLY A 96 6.05 11.35 15.91
CA GLY A 96 5.93 10.19 15.05
C GLY A 96 4.46 9.79 14.80
N PRO A 97 4.15 9.16 13.68
CA PRO A 97 2.79 8.92 13.27
C PRO A 97 2.04 7.98 14.25
N LEU A 98 0.96 8.50 14.84
CA LEU A 98 -0.10 7.72 15.48
C LEU A 98 -1.25 7.59 14.48
N ILE A 99 -1.57 6.36 14.12
CA ILE A 99 -2.64 6.03 13.19
C ILE A 99 -3.78 5.44 13.99
N SER A 100 -5.00 5.87 13.70
CA SER A 100 -6.19 5.26 14.25
C SER A 100 -7.22 5.05 13.15
N GLN A 101 -7.63 3.80 12.94
CA GLN A 101 -8.58 3.41 11.91
C GLN A 101 -9.86 2.93 12.57
N ARG A 102 -10.99 3.46 12.12
CA ARG A 102 -12.32 2.98 12.47
C ARG A 102 -12.98 2.35 11.26
N HIS A 103 -13.23 1.07 11.34
CA HIS A 103 -13.95 0.31 10.35
C HIS A 103 -15.36 0.03 10.86
N LEU A 104 -16.35 0.11 9.96
CA LEU A 104 -17.75 -0.19 10.25
C LEU A 104 -18.21 -1.31 9.32
N GLY A 105 -18.97 -2.24 9.85
CA GLY A 105 -19.50 -3.35 9.06
C GLY A 105 -20.74 -3.98 9.72
N PRO A 106 -21.24 -5.11 9.17
CA PRO A 106 -22.48 -5.74 9.65
C PRO A 106 -22.46 -6.15 11.12
N LYS A 107 -21.28 -6.49 11.68
CA LYS A 107 -21.13 -6.90 13.07
C LYS A 107 -20.73 -5.76 14.02
N GLY A 108 -20.68 -4.52 13.54
CA GLY A 108 -20.40 -3.35 14.35
C GLY A 108 -19.14 -2.62 13.96
N SER A 109 -18.38 -2.14 14.94
CA SER A 109 -17.17 -1.35 14.74
C SER A 109 -15.90 -2.10 15.12
N LYS A 110 -14.84 -1.86 14.36
CA LYS A 110 -13.46 -2.22 14.70
C LYS A 110 -12.63 -0.95 14.75
N GLN A 111 -11.93 -0.75 15.86
CA GLN A 111 -10.96 0.32 16.03
C GLN A 111 -9.57 -0.28 16.07
N VAL A 112 -8.65 0.28 15.27
CA VAL A 112 -7.24 -0.09 15.24
C VAL A 112 -6.43 1.14 15.62
N ILE A 113 -5.51 1.00 16.57
CA ILE A 113 -4.56 2.05 16.97
C ILE A 113 -3.16 1.52 16.71
N ARG A 114 -2.37 2.27 15.94
CA ARG A 114 -1.04 1.87 15.50
C ARG A 114 -0.02 2.97 15.76
N ARG A 115 1.03 2.65 16.55
CA ARG A 115 2.20 3.52 16.74
C ARG A 115 3.48 2.70 16.72
N ALA A 116 4.39 3.01 15.83
CA ALA A 116 5.65 2.27 15.65
C ALA A 116 5.44 0.76 15.60
N ARG A 117 5.79 0.00 16.65
CA ARG A 117 5.56 -1.46 16.73
C ARG A 117 4.31 -1.83 17.54
N ASP A 118 3.72 -0.87 18.24
CA ASP A 118 2.55 -1.12 19.06
C ASP A 118 1.28 -1.12 18.22
N VAL A 119 0.40 -2.08 18.47
CA VAL A 119 -0.91 -2.18 17.86
C VAL A 119 -1.95 -2.58 18.89
N GLN A 120 -3.08 -1.90 18.86
CA GLN A 120 -4.26 -2.23 19.66
C GLN A 120 -5.46 -2.38 18.73
N VAL A 121 -6.30 -3.35 19.02
CA VAL A 121 -7.53 -3.60 18.26
C VAL A 121 -8.69 -3.73 19.23
N PHE A 122 -9.79 -3.08 18.92
CA PHE A 122 -11.03 -3.15 19.66
C PHE A 122 -12.16 -3.52 18.72
N TYR A 123 -12.99 -4.48 19.09
CA TYR A 123 -14.24 -4.83 18.43
C TYR A 123 -15.41 -4.39 19.32
N ASN A 124 -16.24 -3.47 18.82
CA ASN A 124 -17.35 -2.91 19.61
C ASN A 124 -16.86 -2.44 20.99
N ASP A 125 -15.76 -1.67 20.98
CA ASP A 125 -15.06 -1.10 22.13
C ASP A 125 -14.40 -2.12 23.09
N MET A 126 -14.46 -3.43 22.79
CA MET A 126 -13.79 -4.48 23.56
C MET A 126 -12.43 -4.82 22.97
N PRO A 127 -11.35 -4.84 23.79
CA PRO A 127 -10.00 -5.11 23.29
C PRO A 127 -9.85 -6.57 22.83
N SER A 128 -9.09 -6.75 21.75
CA SER A 128 -8.67 -8.06 21.26
C SER A 128 -7.23 -8.35 21.67
N ALA A 129 -6.98 -9.57 22.17
CA ALA A 129 -5.64 -10.09 22.44
C ALA A 129 -5.20 -11.16 21.42
N ASP A 130 -5.98 -11.40 20.39
CA ASP A 130 -5.68 -12.35 19.32
C ASP A 130 -4.48 -11.87 18.50
N ARG A 131 -3.42 -12.67 18.45
CA ARG A 131 -2.16 -12.32 17.80
C ARG A 131 -2.30 -12.14 16.31
N ASP A 132 -3.11 -12.96 15.66
CA ASP A 132 -3.31 -12.89 14.21
C ASP A 132 -4.12 -11.64 13.84
N VAL A 133 -5.13 -11.31 14.66
CA VAL A 133 -5.89 -10.06 14.52
C VAL A 133 -4.99 -8.84 14.69
N LEU A 134 -4.11 -8.83 15.70
CA LEU A 134 -3.16 -7.73 15.92
C LEU A 134 -2.17 -7.61 14.76
N ALA A 135 -1.61 -8.73 14.29
CA ALA A 135 -0.68 -8.73 13.16
C ALA A 135 -1.35 -8.26 11.85
N ALA A 136 -2.56 -8.76 11.57
CA ALA A 136 -3.34 -8.35 10.42
C ALA A 136 -3.70 -6.85 10.47
N ALA A 137 -4.13 -6.36 11.63
CA ALA A 137 -4.46 -4.95 11.82
C ALA A 137 -3.24 -4.03 11.64
N ALA A 138 -2.07 -4.43 12.16
CA ALA A 138 -0.83 -3.69 11.97
C ALA A 138 -0.43 -3.64 10.49
N LEU A 139 -0.53 -4.77 9.76
CA LEU A 139 -0.23 -4.85 8.34
C LEU A 139 -1.14 -3.92 7.51
N VAL A 140 -2.45 -3.95 7.78
CA VAL A 140 -3.43 -3.09 7.10
C VAL A 140 -3.20 -1.61 7.40
N ALA A 141 -2.96 -1.25 8.67
CA ALA A 141 -2.75 0.14 9.06
C ALA A 141 -1.50 0.75 8.39
N ASP A 142 -0.39 0.02 8.40
CA ASP A 142 0.84 0.46 7.74
C ASP A 142 0.69 0.47 6.21
N GLY A 143 -0.06 -0.50 5.63
CA GLY A 143 -0.38 -0.55 4.21
C GLY A 143 -1.19 0.67 3.76
N TYR A 144 -2.26 1.03 4.46
CA TYR A 144 -3.07 2.21 4.15
C TYR A 144 -2.27 3.50 4.26
N ARG A 145 -1.44 3.64 5.30
CA ARG A 145 -0.53 4.78 5.40
C ARG A 145 0.42 4.84 4.20
N MET A 146 1.02 3.73 3.80
CA MET A 146 1.89 3.65 2.62
C MET A 146 1.15 4.06 1.35
N PHE A 147 -0.09 3.59 1.16
CA PHE A 147 -0.90 3.92 -0.02
C PHE A 147 -1.25 5.41 -0.05
N LEU A 148 -1.66 5.96 1.09
CA LEU A 148 -2.04 7.37 1.19
C LEU A 148 -0.84 8.29 1.05
N THR A 149 0.22 8.05 1.82
CA THR A 149 1.36 8.97 1.90
C THR A 149 2.43 8.72 0.83
N GLY A 150 2.30 7.65 0.04
CA GLY A 150 3.14 7.37 -1.14
C GLY A 150 4.62 7.54 -0.87
N PRO A 151 5.33 8.43 -1.61
CA PRO A 151 6.78 8.56 -1.49
C PRO A 151 7.23 9.08 -0.12
N PHE A 152 6.38 9.83 0.61
CA PHE A 152 6.70 10.34 1.95
C PHE A 152 6.92 9.22 2.97
N TYR A 153 6.16 8.11 2.84
CA TYR A 153 6.34 6.91 3.67
C TYR A 153 7.75 6.35 3.60
N PHE A 154 8.40 6.49 2.43
CA PHE A 154 9.73 5.95 2.17
C PHE A 154 10.86 6.96 2.45
N LEU A 155 10.56 8.22 2.76
CA LEU A 155 11.58 9.19 3.17
C LEU A 155 12.07 8.95 4.60
N ASP A 156 11.23 8.33 5.45
CA ASP A 156 11.53 8.13 6.85
C ASP A 156 12.29 6.83 7.10
N GLY A 157 13.30 6.90 7.98
CA GLY A 157 13.85 5.77 8.70
C GLY A 157 14.88 4.92 7.96
N ASN A 158 15.07 3.72 8.47
CA ASN A 158 16.08 2.75 8.07
C ASN A 158 15.69 2.06 6.75
N LEU A 159 15.93 2.73 5.66
CA LEU A 159 15.63 2.27 4.32
C LEU A 159 16.92 2.15 3.51
N SER A 160 17.22 0.96 2.98
CA SER A 160 18.22 0.78 1.93
C SER A 160 17.55 0.97 0.59
N LEU A 161 18.14 1.78 -0.29
CA LEU A 161 17.60 2.13 -1.60
C LEU A 161 18.60 1.87 -2.72
N GLU A 162 18.15 1.18 -3.77
CA GLU A 162 18.93 0.94 -4.98
C GLU A 162 18.09 1.27 -6.22
N MET A 163 18.75 1.68 -7.31
CA MET A 163 18.07 1.80 -8.59
C MET A 163 17.68 0.42 -9.11
N GLY A 164 16.44 0.29 -9.58
CA GLY A 164 15.95 -0.90 -10.26
C GLY A 164 15.98 -0.75 -11.78
N GLU A 165 15.51 -1.78 -12.50
CA GLU A 165 15.30 -1.73 -13.94
C GLU A 165 14.06 -0.91 -14.26
N ASP A 166 14.11 -0.06 -15.28
CA ASP A 166 12.94 0.68 -15.75
C ASP A 166 11.85 -0.27 -16.23
N GLU A 167 10.61 0.01 -15.84
CA GLU A 167 9.43 -0.77 -16.22
C GLU A 167 8.31 0.15 -16.72
N THR A 168 7.29 -0.43 -17.35
CA THR A 168 6.12 0.32 -17.81
C THR A 168 4.91 -0.01 -16.92
N VAL A 169 4.21 1.02 -16.45
CA VAL A 169 2.97 0.92 -15.68
C VAL A 169 1.85 1.63 -16.43
N GLU A 170 0.81 0.89 -16.83
CA GLU A 170 -0.35 1.44 -17.55
C GLU A 170 0.08 2.33 -18.74
N GLY A 171 1.06 1.86 -19.53
CA GLY A 171 1.58 2.56 -20.70
C GLY A 171 2.56 3.72 -20.42
N ARG A 172 2.90 3.98 -19.17
CA ARG A 172 3.84 5.03 -18.76
C ARG A 172 5.18 4.42 -18.38
N ALA A 173 6.26 5.00 -18.91
CA ALA A 173 7.62 4.65 -18.49
C ALA A 173 7.83 5.06 -17.04
N CYS A 174 8.38 4.14 -16.25
CA CYS A 174 8.67 4.36 -14.85
C CYS A 174 10.11 3.97 -14.54
N THR A 175 10.82 4.85 -13.84
CA THR A 175 12.05 4.50 -13.16
C THR A 175 11.71 3.76 -11.88
N THR A 176 12.38 2.62 -11.61
CA THR A 176 12.08 1.85 -10.42
C THR A 176 13.15 1.97 -9.34
N LEU A 177 12.71 1.87 -8.08
CA LEU A 177 13.59 1.81 -6.91
C LEU A 177 13.32 0.53 -6.13
N VAL A 178 14.37 -0.23 -5.85
CA VAL A 178 14.33 -1.35 -4.90
C VAL A 178 14.59 -0.81 -3.51
N ALA A 179 13.68 -1.06 -2.58
CA ALA A 179 13.81 -0.62 -1.21
C ALA A 179 13.72 -1.80 -0.24
N VAL A 180 14.56 -1.77 0.80
CA VAL A 180 14.50 -2.72 1.92
C VAL A 180 14.36 -1.93 3.21
N ARG A 181 13.34 -2.24 3.98
CA ARG A 181 13.03 -1.57 5.24
C ARG A 181 13.17 -2.51 6.42
N ARG A 182 13.85 -2.05 7.47
CA ARG A 182 14.03 -2.75 8.75
C ARG A 182 13.74 -1.81 9.92
N PRO A 183 12.73 -2.10 10.78
CA PRO A 183 11.72 -3.13 10.61
C PRO A 183 10.80 -2.85 9.41
N GLY A 184 10.19 -3.90 8.85
CA GLY A 184 9.23 -3.84 7.76
C GLY A 184 7.88 -3.24 8.20
N HIS A 185 6.88 -3.29 7.34
CA HIS A 185 5.54 -2.85 7.68
C HIS A 185 4.76 -3.92 8.48
N GLY A 186 3.72 -3.52 9.18
CA GLY A 186 3.06 -4.39 10.13
C GLY A 186 4.02 -4.81 11.26
N LEU A 187 4.07 -6.10 11.56
CA LEU A 187 4.97 -6.69 12.56
C LEU A 187 6.19 -7.38 11.95
N SER A 188 6.42 -7.20 10.65
CA SER A 188 7.54 -7.78 9.94
C SER A 188 8.90 -7.29 10.46
N ALA A 189 9.90 -8.17 10.45
CA ALA A 189 11.28 -7.80 10.72
C ALA A 189 11.92 -7.07 9.52
N GLU A 190 11.53 -7.46 8.30
CA GLU A 190 12.01 -6.88 7.05
C GLU A 190 10.95 -7.00 5.97
N ASP A 191 10.79 -5.97 5.17
CA ASP A 191 10.04 -6.03 3.93
C ASP A 191 10.80 -5.38 2.78
N ARG A 192 10.53 -5.89 1.58
CA ARG A 192 11.07 -5.38 0.33
C ARG A 192 9.97 -4.72 -0.49
N TYR A 193 10.38 -3.66 -1.17
CA TYR A 193 9.50 -2.87 -2.01
C TYR A 193 10.14 -2.63 -3.37
N LEU A 194 9.31 -2.51 -4.38
CA LEU A 194 9.68 -1.96 -5.69
C LEU A 194 8.74 -0.78 -5.96
N LEU A 195 9.31 0.41 -5.99
CA LEU A 195 8.58 1.64 -6.25
C LEU A 195 8.67 1.97 -7.74
N PHE A 196 7.57 2.35 -8.35
CA PHE A 196 7.50 2.72 -9.76
C PHE A 196 7.17 4.21 -9.87
N ILE A 197 8.15 5.00 -10.23
CA ILE A 197 8.08 6.45 -10.32
C ILE A 197 7.99 6.84 -11.79
N ASP A 198 6.92 7.54 -12.16
CA ASP A 198 6.69 8.04 -13.53
C ASP A 198 7.90 8.86 -14.01
N ALA A 199 8.46 8.51 -15.15
CA ALA A 199 9.67 9.16 -15.68
C ALA A 199 9.43 10.61 -16.11
N GLU A 200 8.18 10.98 -16.43
CA GLU A 200 7.81 12.32 -16.91
C GLU A 200 7.50 13.29 -15.77
N ASN A 201 6.58 12.90 -14.88
CA ASN A 201 6.06 13.79 -13.82
C ASN A 201 6.49 13.40 -12.41
N HIS A 202 7.25 12.33 -12.24
CA HIS A 202 7.81 11.80 -11.01
C HIS A 202 6.76 11.40 -9.94
N LEU A 203 5.49 11.25 -10.31
CA LEU A 203 4.49 10.72 -9.40
C LEU A 203 4.71 9.21 -9.18
N LEU A 204 4.51 8.76 -7.95
CA LEU A 204 4.51 7.33 -7.63
C LEU A 204 3.26 6.69 -8.24
N ARG A 205 3.46 5.71 -9.15
CA ARG A 205 2.38 5.04 -9.88
C ARG A 205 2.00 3.69 -9.30
N ARG A 206 2.99 3.01 -8.70
CA ARG A 206 2.82 1.66 -8.18
C ARG A 206 3.83 1.39 -7.07
N VAL A 207 3.42 0.59 -6.12
CA VAL A 207 4.33 -0.06 -5.17
C VAL A 207 4.06 -1.56 -5.19
N ARG A 208 5.10 -2.37 -5.36
CA ARG A 208 5.07 -3.81 -5.15
C ARG A 208 5.79 -4.09 -3.85
N PHE A 209 5.25 -4.99 -3.00
CA PHE A 209 5.78 -5.20 -1.66
C PHE A 209 5.58 -6.63 -1.16
N THR A 210 6.48 -7.08 -0.27
CA THR A 210 6.31 -8.33 0.48
C THR A 210 5.34 -8.14 1.64
N MET A 211 4.76 -9.22 2.16
CA MET A 211 3.77 -9.20 3.24
C MET A 211 4.19 -10.17 4.36
N GLU A 212 5.37 -9.93 4.94
CA GLU A 212 5.99 -10.85 5.91
C GLU A 212 5.46 -10.66 7.35
N GLY A 213 4.65 -9.64 7.59
CA GLY A 213 4.18 -9.24 8.92
C GLY A 213 3.04 -10.07 9.50
N LEU A 214 2.46 -11.00 8.75
CA LEU A 214 1.39 -11.91 9.15
C LEU A 214 1.70 -13.31 8.64
N GLU A 215 1.60 -14.35 9.48
CA GLU A 215 2.00 -15.71 9.14
C GLU A 215 1.30 -16.23 7.87
N SER A 216 -0.02 -16.00 7.75
CA SER A 216 -0.79 -16.46 6.59
C SER A 216 -0.46 -15.73 5.27
N THR A 217 0.31 -14.64 5.32
CA THR A 217 0.75 -13.89 4.12
C THR A 217 2.24 -14.01 3.83
N GLN A 218 3.00 -14.75 4.62
CA GLN A 218 4.44 -14.93 4.41
C GLN A 218 4.76 -15.48 3.01
N GLY A 219 5.74 -14.87 2.36
CA GLY A 219 6.12 -15.19 0.98
C GLY A 219 5.18 -14.61 -0.09
N ALA A 220 4.07 -13.98 0.31
CA ALA A 220 3.21 -13.28 -0.62
C ALA A 220 3.85 -11.97 -1.09
N ILE A 221 3.53 -11.60 -2.34
CA ILE A 221 3.88 -10.31 -2.92
C ILE A 221 2.58 -9.67 -3.40
N ALA A 222 2.29 -8.49 -2.90
CA ALA A 222 1.20 -7.65 -3.36
C ALA A 222 1.73 -6.48 -4.20
N GLU A 223 0.84 -5.87 -4.94
CA GLU A 223 1.10 -4.72 -5.79
C GLU A 223 -0.12 -3.81 -5.77
N VAL A 224 0.11 -2.52 -5.50
CA VAL A 224 -0.94 -1.50 -5.52
C VAL A 224 -0.64 -0.46 -6.59
N ASP A 225 -1.64 -0.16 -7.42
CA ASP A 225 -1.61 0.94 -8.38
C ASP A 225 -2.29 2.17 -7.80
N PHE A 226 -1.73 3.34 -8.11
CA PHE A 226 -2.21 4.65 -7.68
C PHE A 226 -2.81 5.42 -8.84
N PHE A 227 -4.09 5.80 -8.70
CA PHE A 227 -4.84 6.49 -9.74
C PHE A 227 -5.48 7.78 -9.22
N ASP A 228 -6.02 8.53 -10.17
CA ASP A 228 -6.89 9.68 -9.92
C ASP A 228 -6.25 10.70 -8.95
N HIS A 229 -4.99 11.08 -9.24
CA HIS A 229 -4.25 12.02 -8.41
C HIS A 229 -4.94 13.39 -8.37
N LYS A 230 -5.13 13.93 -7.15
CA LYS A 230 -5.70 15.27 -6.90
C LYS A 230 -4.82 16.07 -5.96
N GLU A 231 -4.70 17.35 -6.25
CA GLU A 231 -4.05 18.27 -5.35
C GLU A 231 -5.01 18.74 -4.27
N ILE A 232 -4.67 18.54 -3.00
CA ILE A 232 -5.42 19.00 -1.84
C ILE A 232 -4.41 19.55 -0.83
N ALA A 233 -4.58 20.79 -0.44
CA ALA A 233 -3.69 21.50 0.50
C ALA A 233 -2.21 21.50 0.06
N GLY A 234 -1.94 21.64 -1.25
CA GLY A 234 -0.60 21.66 -1.82
C GLY A 234 0.10 20.31 -1.90
N VAL A 235 -0.61 19.23 -1.62
CA VAL A 235 -0.12 17.85 -1.75
C VAL A 235 -0.92 17.12 -2.82
N THR A 236 -0.23 16.42 -3.69
CA THR A 236 -0.81 15.56 -4.74
C THR A 236 -1.04 14.16 -4.18
N TRP A 237 -2.30 13.87 -3.87
CA TRP A 237 -2.74 12.60 -3.30
C TRP A 237 -3.28 11.65 -4.38
N PRO A 238 -2.93 10.35 -4.34
CA PRO A 238 -3.71 9.36 -5.07
C PRO A 238 -5.09 9.22 -4.41
N THR A 239 -6.15 9.14 -5.20
CA THR A 239 -7.51 9.02 -4.66
C THR A 239 -8.18 7.68 -4.97
N ARG A 240 -7.49 6.79 -5.69
CA ARG A 240 -7.90 5.41 -5.94
C ARG A 240 -6.69 4.48 -5.85
N PHE A 241 -6.89 3.36 -5.18
CA PHE A 241 -5.91 2.32 -4.92
C PHE A 241 -6.45 0.98 -5.41
N TYR A 242 -5.79 0.38 -6.40
CA TYR A 242 -6.15 -0.94 -6.89
C TYR A 242 -5.04 -1.92 -6.52
N GLU A 243 -5.36 -2.84 -5.61
CA GLU A 243 -4.40 -3.84 -5.14
C GLU A 243 -4.69 -5.21 -5.75
N ARG A 244 -3.61 -5.93 -6.07
CA ARG A 244 -3.63 -7.31 -6.50
C ARG A 244 -2.44 -8.09 -5.97
N LEU A 245 -2.59 -9.39 -5.83
CA LEU A 245 -1.46 -10.28 -5.55
C LEU A 245 -0.64 -10.50 -6.83
N ARG A 246 0.68 -10.64 -6.62
CA ARG A 246 1.64 -11.11 -7.62
C ARG A 246 2.09 -12.53 -7.32
N LYS A 247 2.11 -12.91 -6.04
CA LYS A 247 2.38 -14.26 -5.52
C LYS A 247 1.46 -14.52 -4.31
N PRO A 248 1.02 -15.77 -4.09
CA PRO A 248 1.23 -16.97 -4.91
C PRO A 248 0.37 -17.00 -6.19
N ILE A 249 -0.72 -16.23 -6.25
CA ILE A 249 -1.67 -16.22 -7.37
C ILE A 249 -1.49 -14.93 -8.17
N PRO A 250 -0.88 -14.98 -9.36
CA PRO A 250 -0.65 -13.78 -10.16
C PRO A 250 -1.96 -13.09 -10.56
N SER A 251 -1.96 -11.75 -10.43
CA SER A 251 -3.07 -10.87 -10.83
C SER A 251 -4.40 -11.11 -10.11
N LEU A 252 -4.38 -11.80 -8.95
CA LEU A 252 -5.57 -11.94 -8.12
C LEU A 252 -5.94 -10.57 -7.53
N PRO A 253 -7.12 -9.99 -7.88
CA PRO A 253 -7.54 -8.72 -7.31
C PRO A 253 -7.83 -8.87 -5.81
N VAL A 254 -7.37 -7.88 -5.04
CA VAL A 254 -7.55 -7.81 -3.58
C VAL A 254 -8.63 -6.80 -3.25
N HIS A 255 -8.44 -5.54 -3.65
CA HIS A 255 -9.43 -4.48 -3.46
C HIS A 255 -9.30 -3.36 -4.52
N ASP A 256 -10.39 -2.63 -4.72
CA ASP A 256 -10.44 -1.33 -5.39
C ASP A 256 -10.94 -0.30 -4.36
N TRP A 257 -10.04 0.45 -3.78
CA TRP A 257 -10.28 1.32 -2.64
C TRP A 257 -10.20 2.78 -3.06
N ARG A 258 -11.11 3.61 -2.56
CA ARG A 258 -11.21 5.03 -2.94
C ARG A 258 -11.17 5.91 -1.72
N LEU A 259 -10.43 7.00 -1.85
CA LEU A 259 -10.44 8.11 -0.93
C LEU A 259 -11.70 8.94 -1.20
N ILE A 260 -12.65 8.93 -0.28
CA ILE A 260 -13.93 9.65 -0.43
C ILE A 260 -13.96 10.97 0.31
N GLY A 261 -13.06 11.17 1.28
CA GLY A 261 -12.92 12.40 2.04
C GLY A 261 -11.51 12.57 2.55
N LEU A 262 -11.04 13.81 2.57
CA LEU A 262 -9.73 14.20 3.12
C LEU A 262 -9.76 15.59 3.72
N ASP A 263 -9.31 15.70 4.97
CA ASP A 263 -8.98 16.95 5.63
C ASP A 263 -7.57 16.92 6.18
N VAL A 264 -6.90 18.03 6.14
CA VAL A 264 -5.61 18.25 6.77
C VAL A 264 -5.73 19.28 7.90
N ASN A 265 -4.95 19.11 8.96
CA ASN A 265 -4.80 20.08 10.04
C ASN A 265 -6.14 20.48 10.69
N ARG A 266 -6.96 19.50 11.05
CA ARG A 266 -8.17 19.72 11.87
C ARG A 266 -7.85 20.07 13.31
N GLY A 267 -6.58 20.02 13.70
CA GLY A 267 -6.10 20.24 15.05
C GLY A 267 -6.39 19.05 15.97
N LEU A 268 -6.35 17.82 15.42
CA LEU A 268 -6.48 16.60 16.21
C LEU A 268 -5.26 16.41 17.11
N SER A 269 -5.50 15.98 18.31
CA SER A 269 -4.48 15.51 19.26
C SER A 269 -4.43 14.00 19.30
N GLU A 270 -3.36 13.44 19.88
CA GLU A 270 -3.27 12.01 20.14
C GLU A 270 -4.43 11.50 21.02
N ALA A 271 -4.85 12.30 22.02
CA ALA A 271 -5.96 11.93 22.90
C ALA A 271 -7.30 11.80 22.15
N ASP A 272 -7.46 12.49 21.02
CA ASP A 272 -8.67 12.40 20.19
C ASP A 272 -8.82 11.05 19.49
N ILE A 273 -7.69 10.32 19.30
CA ILE A 273 -7.64 9.13 18.45
C ILE A 273 -7.06 7.87 19.11
N ALA A 274 -6.50 7.99 20.33
CA ALA A 274 -5.81 6.87 21.01
C ALA A 274 -6.73 5.94 21.81
N GLY A 275 -8.04 6.18 21.81
CA GLY A 275 -9.02 5.37 22.56
C GLY A 275 -9.68 4.27 21.72
N PRO A 276 -10.54 3.45 22.36
CA PRO A 276 -11.33 2.41 21.68
C PRO A 276 -12.34 3.00 20.68
N SER A 277 -12.61 4.30 20.78
CA SER A 277 -13.40 5.08 19.82
C SER A 277 -12.80 6.47 19.66
N PHE A 278 -13.14 7.14 18.57
CA PHE A 278 -12.75 8.54 18.33
C PHE A 278 -13.45 9.48 19.31
N SER A 279 -12.78 10.59 19.69
CA SER A 279 -13.46 11.73 20.33
C SER A 279 -14.55 12.30 19.39
N PRO A 280 -15.51 13.09 19.91
CA PRO A 280 -16.52 13.73 19.07
C PRO A 280 -15.90 14.51 17.88
N LYS A 281 -14.79 15.23 18.12
CA LYS A 281 -14.07 15.97 17.10
C LYS A 281 -13.46 15.05 16.02
N ALA A 282 -12.82 13.97 16.44
CA ALA A 282 -12.23 13.00 15.51
C ALA A 282 -13.27 12.15 14.76
N ALA A 283 -14.47 11.98 15.36
CA ALA A 283 -15.56 11.21 14.75
C ALA A 283 -16.23 11.93 13.56
N GLU A 284 -16.10 13.26 13.46
CA GLU A 284 -16.64 13.99 12.32
C GLU A 284 -16.05 13.47 11.01
N ALA A 285 -16.92 13.24 10.02
CA ALA A 285 -16.49 12.78 8.71
C ALA A 285 -15.51 13.76 8.04
N ALA A 286 -14.55 13.24 7.31
CA ALA A 286 -13.70 14.08 6.47
C ALA A 286 -14.51 14.70 5.32
N ARG A 287 -14.16 15.92 4.92
CA ARG A 287 -14.84 16.63 3.82
C ARG A 287 -14.72 15.82 2.53
N PRO A 288 -15.82 15.65 1.78
CA PRO A 288 -15.79 14.93 0.52
C PRO A 288 -14.80 15.53 -0.48
N ILE A 289 -14.08 14.66 -1.17
CA ILE A 289 -13.20 15.05 -2.28
C ILE A 289 -14.08 15.34 -3.50
N LYS A 290 -13.98 16.56 -4.02
CA LYS A 290 -14.70 17.00 -5.24
C LYS A 290 -13.98 16.55 -6.51
#